data_512e02cc5b12187d56d9885bc6457038
#
_entry.id   512e02cc5b12187d56d9885bc6457038
#
_cell.length_a   1.000
_cell.length_b   1.000
_cell.length_c   1.000
_cell.angle_alpha   90.00
_cell.angle_beta   90.00
_cell.angle_gamma   90.00
#
_symmetry.space_group_name_H-M   'P 1'
#
loop_
_entity.id
_entity.type
_entity.pdbx_description
1 polymer ?
#
loop_
_entity_poly.entity_id
_entity_poly.type
_entity_poly.pdbx_seq_one_letter_code
_entity_poly.pdbx_strand_id
1 'polypeptide(L)'
;MKTHNKTILASILIITLATAAASAQQAPTAPPTTPYGAPIGLEAAKKVMAAAEADAIKNNWGMAIAILDSTGHMVMLHKLDNTQYGSIAVAEDKARSALYYRRPSKVFEDLVAQGGLGLRTLALRGASPLEGGIPLIQDGKIVGAIGVSGATSVQDGQVAKAGADVAK
;
A
#
# COMPACT_ATOMS: atom_id res chain seq x y z
N MET A 1 -7.41 96.28 -17.99
CA MET A 1 -8.37 95.25 -17.53
C MET A 1 -7.88 93.92 -18.02
N LYS A 2 -7.37 93.06 -17.12
CA LYS A 2 -6.80 91.78 -17.41
C LYS A 2 -7.71 90.73 -16.78
N THR A 3 -8.38 89.97 -17.61
CA THR A 3 -9.24 88.83 -17.18
C THR A 3 -8.37 87.60 -17.07
N HIS A 4 -8.31 87.00 -15.90
CA HIS A 4 -7.61 85.73 -15.63
C HIS A 4 -8.60 84.54 -15.79
N ASN A 5 -8.36 83.74 -16.82
CA ASN A 5 -9.03 82.46 -16.97
C ASN A 5 -8.33 81.44 -16.07
N LYS A 6 -9.06 80.87 -15.10
CA LYS A 6 -8.63 79.78 -14.30
C LYS A 6 -9.13 78.47 -14.93
N THR A 7 -8.24 77.70 -15.53
CA THR A 7 -8.51 76.40 -16.05
C THR A 7 -8.38 75.40 -14.89
N ILE A 8 -9.51 74.70 -14.55
CA ILE A 8 -9.54 73.64 -13.54
C ILE A 8 -9.25 72.34 -14.27
N LEU A 9 -8.10 71.75 -14.04
CA LEU A 9 -7.81 70.38 -14.47
C LEU A 9 -8.47 69.39 -13.48
N ALA A 10 -9.46 68.68 -13.96
CA ALA A 10 -10.03 67.54 -13.23
C ALA A 10 -9.21 66.29 -13.53
N SER A 11 -8.43 65.84 -12.54
CA SER A 11 -7.69 64.58 -12.62
C SER A 11 -8.66 63.44 -12.31
N ILE A 12 -8.98 62.64 -13.32
CA ILE A 12 -9.77 61.40 -13.16
C ILE A 12 -8.79 60.27 -12.74
N LEU A 13 -8.90 59.87 -11.49
CA LEU A 13 -8.15 58.74 -10.95
C LEU A 13 -8.88 57.44 -11.32
N ILE A 14 -8.39 56.71 -12.32
CA ILE A 14 -8.90 55.38 -12.70
C ILE A 14 -8.32 54.35 -11.74
N ILE A 15 -9.10 53.85 -10.79
CA ILE A 15 -8.77 52.73 -9.92
C ILE A 15 -9.08 51.45 -10.68
N THR A 16 -8.03 50.78 -11.21
CA THR A 16 -8.14 49.44 -11.78
C THR A 16 -8.19 48.43 -10.65
N LEU A 17 -9.37 47.85 -10.40
CA LEU A 17 -9.54 46.71 -9.50
C LEU A 17 -8.97 45.47 -10.20
N ALA A 18 -7.76 45.05 -9.82
CA ALA A 18 -7.22 43.76 -10.22
C ALA A 18 -7.88 42.67 -9.39
N THR A 19 -8.85 41.98 -9.98
CA THR A 19 -9.43 40.75 -9.40
C THR A 19 -8.39 39.64 -9.53
N ALA A 20 -7.67 39.33 -8.45
CA ALA A 20 -6.85 38.14 -8.34
C ALA A 20 -7.77 36.93 -8.32
N ALA A 21 -7.91 36.24 -9.46
CA ALA A 21 -8.54 34.93 -9.50
C ALA A 21 -7.66 33.96 -8.71
N ALA A 22 -8.07 33.62 -7.49
CA ALA A 22 -7.47 32.55 -6.71
C ALA A 22 -7.71 31.23 -7.46
N SER A 23 -6.69 30.75 -8.16
CA SER A 23 -6.68 29.38 -8.70
C SER A 23 -6.79 28.41 -7.52
N ALA A 24 -7.98 27.88 -7.30
CA ALA A 24 -8.15 26.79 -6.36
C ALA A 24 -7.32 25.59 -6.87
N GLN A 25 -6.17 25.37 -6.24
CA GLN A 25 -5.31 24.24 -6.53
C GLN A 25 -6.07 22.98 -6.13
N GLN A 26 -6.57 22.24 -7.14
CA GLN A 26 -7.25 20.98 -6.93
C GLN A 26 -6.30 20.04 -6.17
N ALA A 27 -6.73 19.59 -4.98
CA ALA A 27 -5.97 18.60 -4.23
C ALA A 27 -5.75 17.36 -5.11
N PRO A 28 -4.55 16.77 -5.09
CA PRO A 28 -4.29 15.56 -5.86
C PRO A 28 -5.34 14.50 -5.55
N THR A 29 -6.04 14.02 -6.57
CA THR A 29 -6.97 12.91 -6.41
C THR A 29 -6.18 11.67 -6.00
N ALA A 30 -6.60 11.03 -4.89
CA ALA A 30 -5.98 9.77 -4.48
C ALA A 30 -6.07 8.75 -5.63
N PRO A 31 -5.01 7.98 -5.91
CA PRO A 31 -5.06 6.96 -6.95
C PRO A 31 -6.19 5.97 -6.65
N PRO A 32 -6.88 5.44 -7.69
CA PRO A 32 -7.93 4.47 -7.51
C PRO A 32 -7.40 3.26 -6.73
N THR A 33 -8.09 2.89 -5.66
CA THR A 33 -7.72 1.72 -4.85
C THR A 33 -8.35 0.48 -5.45
N THR A 34 -7.58 -0.63 -5.57
CA THR A 34 -8.11 -1.93 -5.99
C THR A 34 -9.27 -2.36 -5.07
N PRO A 35 -10.47 -2.64 -5.61
CA PRO A 35 -11.62 -3.02 -4.78
C PRO A 35 -11.45 -4.43 -4.19
N TYR A 36 -12.17 -4.72 -3.10
CA TYR A 36 -12.28 -6.09 -2.61
C TYR A 36 -13.24 -6.90 -3.47
N GLY A 37 -12.88 -8.18 -3.69
CA GLY A 37 -13.69 -9.18 -4.37
C GLY A 37 -14.24 -10.24 -3.41
N ALA A 38 -14.81 -11.29 -3.97
CA ALA A 38 -15.19 -12.47 -3.21
C ALA A 38 -13.97 -13.09 -2.50
N PRO A 39 -14.15 -13.75 -1.33
CA PRO A 39 -13.07 -14.46 -0.66
C PRO A 39 -12.42 -15.51 -1.56
N ILE A 40 -11.08 -15.62 -1.50
CA ILE A 40 -10.36 -16.68 -2.22
C ILE A 40 -10.82 -18.05 -1.75
N GLY A 41 -11.14 -18.92 -2.71
CA GLY A 41 -11.50 -20.30 -2.40
C GLY A 41 -10.27 -21.14 -2.07
N LEU A 42 -10.50 -22.26 -1.34
CA LEU A 42 -9.42 -23.14 -0.88
C LEU A 42 -8.54 -23.67 -2.01
N GLU A 43 -9.10 -24.04 -3.16
CA GLU A 43 -8.32 -24.60 -4.27
C GLU A 43 -7.39 -23.54 -4.91
N ALA A 44 -7.81 -22.28 -4.98
CA ALA A 44 -6.96 -21.19 -5.42
C ALA A 44 -5.87 -20.89 -4.37
N ALA A 45 -6.23 -20.89 -3.08
CA ALA A 45 -5.27 -20.71 -1.98
C ALA A 45 -4.19 -21.81 -1.97
N LYS A 46 -4.56 -23.08 -2.26
CA LYS A 46 -3.58 -24.17 -2.39
C LYS A 46 -2.57 -23.94 -3.50
N LYS A 47 -3.00 -23.38 -4.64
CA LYS A 47 -2.07 -23.06 -5.74
C LYS A 47 -1.10 -21.95 -5.34
N VAL A 48 -1.59 -20.89 -4.68
CA VAL A 48 -0.78 -19.81 -4.13
C VAL A 48 0.24 -20.34 -3.12
N MET A 49 -0.22 -21.19 -2.19
CA MET A 49 0.65 -21.82 -1.18
C MET A 49 1.74 -22.65 -1.83
N ALA A 50 1.37 -23.53 -2.76
CA ALA A 50 2.32 -24.44 -3.43
C ALA A 50 3.40 -23.67 -4.20
N ALA A 51 3.05 -22.55 -4.86
CA ALA A 51 4.03 -21.73 -5.57
C ALA A 51 5.00 -21.03 -4.61
N ALA A 52 4.50 -20.49 -3.50
CA ALA A 52 5.32 -19.87 -2.48
C ALA A 52 6.26 -20.89 -1.81
N GLU A 53 5.75 -22.06 -1.43
CA GLU A 53 6.55 -23.16 -0.86
C GLU A 53 7.65 -23.60 -1.82
N ALA A 54 7.34 -23.79 -3.09
CA ALA A 54 8.31 -24.22 -4.09
C ALA A 54 9.48 -23.23 -4.20
N ASP A 55 9.23 -21.92 -4.16
CA ASP A 55 10.31 -20.91 -4.17
C ASP A 55 11.10 -20.93 -2.86
N ALA A 56 10.45 -21.03 -1.70
CA ALA A 56 11.13 -21.15 -0.41
C ALA A 56 12.05 -22.38 -0.33
N ILE A 57 11.53 -23.54 -0.74
CA ILE A 57 12.27 -24.82 -0.74
C ILE A 57 13.45 -24.77 -1.70
N LYS A 58 13.26 -24.26 -2.92
CA LYS A 58 14.31 -24.08 -3.93
C LYS A 58 15.50 -23.29 -3.40
N ASN A 59 15.23 -22.28 -2.56
CA ASN A 59 16.24 -21.42 -1.97
C ASN A 59 16.73 -21.91 -0.60
N ASN A 60 16.23 -23.04 -0.10
CA ASN A 60 16.52 -23.58 1.23
C ASN A 60 16.22 -22.58 2.38
N TRP A 61 15.09 -21.89 2.28
CA TRP A 61 14.64 -20.95 3.31
C TRP A 61 13.51 -21.54 4.15
N GLY A 62 13.70 -21.55 5.49
CA GLY A 62 12.62 -21.90 6.43
C GLY A 62 11.64 -20.74 6.58
N MET A 63 10.45 -20.90 6.02
CA MET A 63 9.44 -19.85 5.95
C MET A 63 8.13 -20.27 6.64
N ALA A 64 7.45 -19.31 7.26
CA ALA A 64 6.02 -19.37 7.54
C ALA A 64 5.28 -18.60 6.42
N ILE A 65 4.24 -19.21 5.88
CA ILE A 65 3.44 -18.68 4.78
C ILE A 65 1.98 -18.67 5.22
N ALA A 66 1.36 -17.49 5.25
CA ALA A 66 -0.03 -17.30 5.64
C ALA A 66 -0.85 -16.79 4.45
N ILE A 67 -2.05 -17.35 4.24
CA ILE A 67 -3.01 -16.86 3.24
C ILE A 67 -4.29 -16.50 3.97
N LEU A 68 -4.70 -15.24 3.84
CA LEU A 68 -5.98 -14.72 4.31
C LEU A 68 -6.92 -14.54 3.12
N ASP A 69 -8.22 -14.69 3.35
CA ASP A 69 -9.25 -14.31 2.39
C ASP A 69 -9.53 -12.79 2.40
N SER A 70 -10.41 -12.33 1.52
CA SER A 70 -10.75 -10.90 1.41
C SER A 70 -11.47 -10.33 2.65
N THR A 71 -11.93 -11.17 3.55
CA THR A 71 -12.56 -10.78 4.83
C THR A 71 -11.57 -10.73 5.99
N GLY A 72 -10.32 -11.18 5.75
CA GLY A 72 -9.24 -11.19 6.74
C GLY A 72 -9.14 -12.48 7.56
N HIS A 73 -9.90 -13.51 7.22
CA HIS A 73 -9.82 -14.81 7.89
C HIS A 73 -8.72 -15.68 7.29
N MET A 74 -8.10 -16.49 8.15
CA MET A 74 -7.07 -17.44 7.75
C MET A 74 -7.68 -18.56 6.91
N VAL A 75 -7.16 -18.75 5.68
CA VAL A 75 -7.49 -19.87 4.81
C VAL A 75 -6.46 -20.97 4.95
N MET A 76 -5.18 -20.60 4.93
CA MET A 76 -4.07 -21.56 5.06
C MET A 76 -2.89 -20.92 5.80
N LEU A 77 -2.20 -21.74 6.59
CA LEU A 77 -0.93 -21.42 7.22
C LEU A 77 -0.02 -22.63 7.14
N HIS A 78 1.13 -22.48 6.48
CA HIS A 78 2.18 -23.49 6.49
C HIS A 78 3.44 -22.95 7.16
N LYS A 79 4.03 -23.75 8.01
CA LYS A 79 5.33 -23.51 8.63
C LYS A 79 6.29 -24.59 8.14
N LEU A 80 7.25 -24.19 7.30
CA LEU A 80 8.27 -25.11 6.82
C LEU A 80 9.22 -25.51 7.95
N ASP A 81 9.98 -26.58 7.76
CA ASP A 81 10.95 -27.03 8.73
C ASP A 81 12.02 -25.96 8.99
N ASN A 82 12.52 -25.94 10.22
CA ASN A 82 13.52 -24.97 10.70
C ASN A 82 13.11 -23.49 10.68
N THR A 83 11.82 -23.19 10.41
CA THR A 83 11.29 -21.82 10.52
C THR A 83 11.31 -21.36 11.98
N GLN A 84 11.81 -20.15 12.24
CA GLN A 84 11.76 -19.54 13.57
C GLN A 84 10.31 -19.34 14.06
N TYR A 85 10.05 -19.52 15.34
CA TYR A 85 8.67 -19.52 15.86
C TYR A 85 7.96 -18.18 15.68
N GLY A 86 8.67 -17.05 15.82
CA GLY A 86 8.09 -15.73 15.64
C GLY A 86 7.55 -15.44 14.23
N SER A 87 8.07 -16.16 13.21
CA SER A 87 7.68 -15.95 11.81
C SER A 87 6.22 -16.31 11.54
N ILE A 88 5.59 -17.16 12.34
CA ILE A 88 4.17 -17.50 12.17
C ILE A 88 3.30 -16.24 12.32
N ALA A 89 3.44 -15.54 13.45
CA ALA A 89 2.68 -14.33 13.71
C ALA A 89 3.04 -13.20 12.71
N VAL A 90 4.34 -13.07 12.39
CA VAL A 90 4.79 -12.03 11.46
C VAL A 90 4.26 -12.27 10.04
N ALA A 91 4.18 -13.53 9.57
CA ALA A 91 3.58 -13.85 8.27
C ALA A 91 2.10 -13.46 8.22
N GLU A 92 1.35 -13.78 9.28
CA GLU A 92 -0.05 -13.37 9.41
C GLU A 92 -0.21 -11.85 9.42
N ASP A 93 0.60 -11.12 10.18
CA ASP A 93 0.55 -9.66 10.26
C ASP A 93 0.90 -9.00 8.92
N LYS A 94 1.87 -9.54 8.17
CA LYS A 94 2.19 -9.07 6.83
C LYS A 94 1.03 -9.29 5.85
N ALA A 95 0.39 -10.48 5.88
CA ALA A 95 -0.80 -10.74 5.07
C ALA A 95 -1.94 -9.77 5.43
N ARG A 96 -2.22 -9.59 6.73
CA ARG A 96 -3.24 -8.67 7.22
C ARG A 96 -2.96 -7.24 6.82
N SER A 97 -1.71 -6.79 6.92
CA SER A 97 -1.28 -5.46 6.48
C SER A 97 -1.55 -5.24 5.00
N ALA A 98 -1.16 -6.21 4.16
CA ALA A 98 -1.37 -6.13 2.72
C ALA A 98 -2.86 -6.07 2.36
N LEU A 99 -3.69 -6.87 3.03
CA LEU A 99 -5.13 -6.92 2.83
C LEU A 99 -5.81 -5.61 3.24
N TYR A 100 -5.60 -5.17 4.47
CA TYR A 100 -6.33 -4.03 5.04
C TYR A 100 -6.00 -2.70 4.35
N TYR A 101 -4.76 -2.55 3.91
CA TYR A 101 -4.29 -1.34 3.25
C TYR A 101 -4.23 -1.46 1.71
N ARG A 102 -4.63 -2.60 1.13
CA ARG A 102 -4.74 -2.86 -0.32
C ARG A 102 -3.45 -2.56 -1.08
N ARG A 103 -2.30 -2.90 -0.47
CA ARG A 103 -0.96 -2.66 -1.04
C ARG A 103 0.07 -3.60 -0.43
N PRO A 104 1.18 -3.87 -1.12
CA PRO A 104 2.27 -4.64 -0.52
C PRO A 104 2.77 -3.99 0.78
N SER A 105 3.12 -4.80 1.78
CA SER A 105 3.66 -4.33 3.05
C SER A 105 5.01 -3.62 2.90
N LYS A 106 5.75 -3.90 1.83
CA LYS A 106 6.96 -3.17 1.44
C LYS A 106 6.76 -1.65 1.38
N VAL A 107 5.61 -1.18 0.95
CA VAL A 107 5.32 0.26 0.90
C VAL A 107 5.47 0.90 2.28
N PHE A 108 5.08 0.20 3.34
CA PHE A 108 5.22 0.68 4.70
C PHE A 108 6.66 0.60 5.20
N GLU A 109 7.40 -0.45 4.82
CA GLU A 109 8.84 -0.58 5.10
C GLU A 109 9.61 0.60 4.49
N ASP A 110 9.36 0.91 3.21
CA ASP A 110 10.00 2.02 2.51
C ASP A 110 9.68 3.38 3.14
N LEU A 111 8.42 3.59 3.58
CA LEU A 111 8.03 4.82 4.27
C LEU A 111 8.74 4.98 5.62
N VAL A 112 8.84 3.91 6.40
CA VAL A 112 9.57 3.93 7.69
C VAL A 112 11.05 4.19 7.45
N ALA A 113 11.65 3.56 6.44
CA ALA A 113 13.06 3.75 6.10
C ALA A 113 13.40 5.20 5.70
N GLN A 114 12.44 5.96 5.13
CA GLN A 114 12.60 7.37 4.82
C GLN A 114 12.62 8.27 6.06
N GLY A 115 12.13 7.78 7.21
CA GLY A 115 12.05 8.57 8.44
C GLY A 115 11.01 9.70 8.38
N GLY A 116 11.15 10.70 9.23
CA GLY A 116 10.29 11.88 9.23
C GLY A 116 8.80 11.55 9.28
N LEU A 117 8.01 12.05 8.32
CA LEU A 117 6.57 11.78 8.25
C LEU A 117 6.25 10.31 7.96
N GLY A 118 7.18 9.54 7.37
CA GLY A 118 7.02 8.11 7.10
C GLY A 118 6.85 7.30 8.39
N LEU A 119 7.39 7.76 9.52
CA LEU A 119 7.25 7.10 10.82
C LEU A 119 5.80 7.05 11.32
N ARG A 120 4.89 7.87 10.78
CA ARG A 120 3.45 7.79 11.08
C ARG A 120 2.85 6.43 10.73
N THR A 121 3.46 5.71 9.80
CA THR A 121 3.08 4.35 9.43
C THR A 121 3.07 3.41 10.63
N LEU A 122 3.96 3.62 11.62
CA LEU A 122 4.04 2.82 12.84
C LEU A 122 2.79 2.98 13.76
N ALA A 123 2.01 4.04 13.58
CA ALA A 123 0.76 4.27 14.30
C ALA A 123 -0.47 3.64 13.60
N LEU A 124 -0.32 3.09 12.39
CA LEU A 124 -1.42 2.45 11.67
C LEU A 124 -1.71 1.06 12.28
N ARG A 125 -2.95 0.85 12.73
CA ARG A 125 -3.35 -0.43 13.33
C ARG A 125 -3.34 -1.55 12.29
N GLY A 126 -2.62 -2.63 12.59
CA GLY A 126 -2.50 -3.78 11.68
C GLY A 126 -1.59 -3.55 10.48
N ALA A 127 -0.84 -2.45 10.42
CA ALA A 127 0.23 -2.30 9.45
C ALA A 127 1.49 -3.01 9.95
N SER A 128 2.06 -3.86 9.12
CA SER A 128 3.37 -4.47 9.31
C SER A 128 4.36 -3.80 8.35
N PRO A 129 5.31 -2.97 8.82
CA PRO A 129 6.27 -2.28 7.96
C PRO A 129 7.46 -3.17 7.62
N LEU A 130 7.19 -4.40 7.18
CA LEU A 130 8.15 -5.40 6.77
C LEU A 130 7.69 -6.02 5.45
N GLU A 131 8.56 -6.06 4.45
CA GLU A 131 8.26 -6.69 3.16
C GLU A 131 7.93 -8.18 3.32
N GLY A 132 7.01 -8.70 2.49
CA GLY A 132 6.56 -10.09 2.50
C GLY A 132 5.04 -10.24 2.55
N GLY A 133 4.27 -9.14 2.67
CA GLY A 133 2.82 -9.14 2.53
C GLY A 133 2.39 -8.62 1.17
N ILE A 134 1.57 -9.38 0.42
CA ILE A 134 1.11 -9.01 -0.93
C ILE A 134 -0.38 -9.32 -1.09
N PRO A 135 -1.21 -8.38 -1.59
CA PRO A 135 -2.61 -8.67 -1.93
C PRO A 135 -2.70 -9.70 -3.06
N LEU A 136 -3.62 -10.65 -2.94
CA LEU A 136 -3.97 -11.60 -3.99
C LEU A 136 -5.09 -11.00 -4.83
N ILE A 137 -4.83 -10.87 -6.15
CA ILE A 137 -5.74 -10.18 -7.07
C ILE A 137 -6.25 -11.15 -8.12
N GLN A 138 -7.58 -11.22 -8.27
CA GLN A 138 -8.28 -11.95 -9.32
C GLN A 138 -9.27 -11.00 -10.00
N ASP A 139 -9.30 -10.97 -11.33
CA ASP A 139 -10.20 -10.10 -12.11
C ASP A 139 -10.20 -8.64 -11.63
N GLY A 140 -9.02 -8.11 -11.31
CA GLY A 140 -8.85 -6.74 -10.83
C GLY A 140 -9.39 -6.46 -9.42
N LYS A 141 -9.70 -7.49 -8.62
CA LYS A 141 -10.22 -7.38 -7.25
C LYS A 141 -9.35 -8.15 -6.27
N ILE A 142 -9.24 -7.64 -5.05
CA ILE A 142 -8.52 -8.30 -3.96
C ILE A 142 -9.41 -9.42 -3.41
N VAL A 143 -8.98 -10.66 -3.61
CA VAL A 143 -9.66 -11.86 -3.11
C VAL A 143 -9.06 -12.38 -1.81
N GLY A 144 -7.90 -11.86 -1.42
CA GLY A 144 -7.18 -12.24 -0.21
C GLY A 144 -5.81 -11.57 -0.15
N ALA A 145 -4.94 -12.10 0.70
CA ALA A 145 -3.54 -11.70 0.78
C ALA A 145 -2.67 -12.87 1.20
N ILE A 146 -1.42 -12.86 0.75
CA ILE A 146 -0.35 -13.73 1.24
C ILE A 146 0.59 -12.93 2.13
N GLY A 147 1.11 -13.56 3.18
CA GLY A 147 2.19 -13.04 4.01
C GLY A 147 3.24 -14.12 4.24
N VAL A 148 4.49 -13.74 4.13
CA VAL A 148 5.64 -14.64 4.28
C VAL A 148 6.63 -14.05 5.27
N SER A 149 7.19 -14.90 6.12
CA SER A 149 8.25 -14.54 7.07
C SER A 149 9.15 -15.73 7.38
N GLY A 150 10.45 -15.50 7.47
CA GLY A 150 11.40 -16.53 7.86
C GLY A 150 12.85 -16.20 7.56
N ALA A 151 13.10 -15.31 6.63
CA ALA A 151 14.44 -14.88 6.23
C ALA A 151 14.55 -13.33 6.26
N THR A 152 15.27 -12.73 5.33
CA THR A 152 15.28 -11.26 5.19
C THR A 152 13.97 -10.77 4.57
N SER A 153 13.58 -9.52 4.83
CA SER A 153 12.37 -8.92 4.25
C SER A 153 12.30 -9.08 2.72
N VAL A 154 13.43 -8.90 2.03
CA VAL A 154 13.52 -9.05 0.56
C VAL A 154 13.23 -10.50 0.13
N GLN A 155 13.77 -11.49 0.84
CA GLN A 155 13.55 -12.92 0.56
C GLN A 155 12.10 -13.32 0.88
N ASP A 156 11.54 -12.81 1.97
CA ASP A 156 10.12 -12.96 2.31
C ASP A 156 9.23 -12.41 1.18
N GLY A 157 9.58 -11.21 0.66
CA GLY A 157 8.91 -10.59 -0.47
C GLY A 157 9.00 -11.39 -1.76
N GLN A 158 10.14 -11.99 -2.06
CA GLN A 158 10.33 -12.88 -3.21
C GLN A 158 9.38 -14.08 -3.15
N VAL A 159 9.36 -14.79 -2.03
CA VAL A 159 8.49 -15.96 -1.82
C VAL A 159 7.01 -15.56 -1.87
N ALA A 160 6.63 -14.45 -1.24
CA ALA A 160 5.27 -13.94 -1.30
C ALA A 160 4.83 -13.59 -2.73
N LYS A 161 5.75 -13.03 -3.52
CA LYS A 161 5.51 -12.70 -4.93
C LYS A 161 5.30 -13.96 -5.77
N ALA A 162 6.08 -15.02 -5.58
CA ALA A 162 5.91 -16.29 -6.28
C ALA A 162 4.50 -16.85 -6.06
N GLY A 163 3.99 -16.80 -4.83
CA GLY A 163 2.60 -17.17 -4.53
C GLY A 163 1.57 -16.25 -5.16
N ALA A 164 1.75 -14.93 -5.05
CA ALA A 164 0.78 -13.95 -5.55
C ALA A 164 0.64 -13.97 -7.09
N ASP A 165 1.71 -14.28 -7.82
CA ASP A 165 1.70 -14.31 -9.28
C ASP A 165 0.79 -15.40 -9.89
N VAL A 166 0.46 -16.44 -9.13
CA VAL A 166 -0.44 -17.53 -9.58
C VAL A 166 -1.90 -17.34 -9.15
N ALA A 167 -2.21 -16.25 -8.44
CA ALA A 167 -3.57 -15.94 -8.01
C ALA A 167 -4.44 -15.29 -9.11
N LYS A 168 -3.86 -15.02 -10.29
CA LYS A 168 -4.48 -14.30 -11.43
C LYS A 168 -5.55 -15.11 -12.12
#